data_fcf07a94ab9dc0cf2c04e63f3a6148ec
#
_entry.id   fcf07a94ab9dc0cf2c04e63f3a6148ec
#
_cell.length_a   1.000
_cell.length_b   1.000
_cell.length_c   1.000
_cell.angle_alpha   90.00
_cell.angle_beta   90.00
_cell.angle_gamma   90.00
#
_symmetry.space_group_name_H-M   'P 1'
#
loop_
_entity.id
_entity.type
_entity.pdbx_description
1 polymer ?
#
loop_
_entity_poly.entity_id
_entity_poly.type
_entity_poly.pdbx_seq_one_letter_code
_entity_poly.pdbx_strand_id
1 'polypeptide(L)'
;GVVAQVPFVDVVTTMLDDSIPLTTGEYDEWGNPNDKNYYNYMKLYSPYDNVTNKRYPHMLVTTGLHDSQVQYWEPAKWVARLRLQNKNTTQLYLKTNMEAGHGGASGRFEALKEVSAEYAFILSLESILD
;
A
#
# COMPACT_ATOMS: atom_id res chain seq x y z
N GLY A 1 2.32 -14.39 -6.44
CA GLY A 1 2.29 -12.92 -6.48
C GLY A 1 1.30 -12.33 -5.49
N VAL A 2 1.39 -11.03 -5.30
CA VAL A 2 0.50 -10.23 -4.43
C VAL A 2 0.02 -9.02 -5.20
N VAL A 3 -1.28 -8.74 -5.15
CA VAL A 3 -1.86 -7.45 -5.56
C VAL A 3 -2.30 -6.73 -4.29
N ALA A 4 -1.77 -5.54 -4.05
CA ALA A 4 -2.07 -4.71 -2.89
C ALA A 4 -2.67 -3.38 -3.37
N GLN A 5 -3.98 -3.24 -3.20
CA GLN A 5 -4.72 -2.05 -3.61
C GLN A 5 -4.84 -1.09 -2.43
N VAL A 6 -4.45 0.16 -2.64
CA VAL A 6 -4.46 1.23 -1.63
C VAL A 6 -4.06 0.76 -0.22
N PRO A 7 -2.91 0.08 -0.08
CA PRO A 7 -2.60 -0.64 1.15
C PRO A 7 -2.20 0.31 2.28
N PHE A 8 -2.84 0.13 3.44
CA PHE A 8 -2.50 0.79 4.69
C PHE A 8 -1.24 0.14 5.30
N VAL A 9 -0.08 0.67 4.96
CA VAL A 9 1.21 0.02 5.24
C VAL A 9 2.18 0.82 6.12
N ASP A 10 1.96 2.11 6.29
CA ASP A 10 2.74 2.96 7.21
C ASP A 10 1.87 3.39 8.40
N VAL A 11 1.46 2.39 9.17
CA VAL A 11 0.45 2.52 10.22
C VAL A 11 0.84 3.58 11.26
N VAL A 12 2.08 3.55 11.73
CA VAL A 12 2.54 4.46 12.79
C VAL A 12 2.53 5.91 12.33
N THR A 13 3.08 6.19 11.12
CA THR A 13 3.16 7.57 10.62
C THR A 13 1.76 8.13 10.36
N THR A 14 0.89 7.34 9.73
CA THR A 14 -0.48 7.77 9.42
C THR A 14 -1.30 8.00 10.69
N MET A 15 -1.20 7.11 11.68
CA MET A 15 -1.94 7.26 12.94
C MET A 15 -1.37 8.34 13.87
N LEU A 16 -0.17 8.86 13.59
CA LEU A 16 0.39 10.05 14.26
C LEU A 16 -0.02 11.37 13.59
N ASP A 17 -0.57 11.32 12.38
CA ASP A 17 -0.98 12.50 11.62
C ASP A 17 -2.48 12.77 11.80
N ASP A 18 -2.81 13.64 12.74
CA ASP A 18 -4.20 14.04 13.04
C ASP A 18 -4.82 14.96 11.98
N SER A 19 -4.04 15.40 11.00
CA SER A 19 -4.55 16.16 9.84
C SER A 19 -5.23 15.26 8.80
N ILE A 20 -4.98 13.94 8.84
CA ILE A 20 -5.66 12.98 7.98
C ILE A 20 -7.09 12.75 8.50
N PRO A 21 -8.13 12.92 7.68
CA PRO A 21 -9.52 13.02 8.14
C PRO A 21 -10.04 11.86 9.01
N LEU A 22 -9.54 10.65 8.83
CA LEU A 22 -10.03 9.49 9.59
C LEU A 22 -9.19 9.15 10.83
N THR A 23 -7.96 9.64 10.91
CA THR A 23 -6.98 9.23 11.92
C THR A 23 -7.50 9.30 13.35
N THR A 24 -8.02 10.46 13.76
CA THR A 24 -8.48 10.65 15.15
C THR A 24 -9.72 9.84 15.48
N GLY A 25 -10.60 9.62 14.50
CA GLY A 25 -11.80 8.79 14.65
C GLY A 25 -11.49 7.30 14.83
N GLU A 26 -10.32 6.86 14.40
CA GLU A 26 -9.92 5.47 14.45
C GLU A 26 -9.07 5.13 15.69
N TYR A 27 -8.81 6.09 16.58
CA TYR A 27 -8.05 5.84 17.80
C TYR A 27 -8.72 4.82 18.74
N ASP A 28 -10.05 4.74 18.73
CA ASP A 28 -10.79 3.77 19.54
C ASP A 28 -10.62 2.34 19.01
N GLU A 29 -10.39 2.19 17.70
CA GLU A 29 -10.22 0.89 17.04
C GLU A 29 -8.76 0.45 17.03
N TRP A 30 -7.84 1.32 16.60
CA TRP A 30 -6.43 0.99 16.44
C TRP A 30 -5.57 1.30 17.66
N GLY A 31 -6.03 2.20 18.52
CA GLY A 31 -5.27 2.82 19.61
C GLY A 31 -4.64 4.16 19.17
N ASN A 32 -4.30 4.97 20.16
CA ASN A 32 -3.67 6.28 19.93
C ASN A 32 -2.14 6.17 20.09
N PRO A 33 -1.35 6.31 19.00
CA PRO A 33 0.11 6.16 19.07
C PRO A 33 0.83 7.30 19.79
N ASN A 34 0.13 8.35 20.22
CA ASN A 34 0.67 9.33 21.18
C ASN A 34 0.87 8.70 22.56
N ASP A 35 0.18 7.58 22.88
CA ASP A 35 0.53 6.71 23.98
C ASP A 35 1.63 5.72 23.55
N LYS A 36 2.70 5.65 24.35
CA LYS A 36 3.87 4.82 24.08
C LYS A 36 3.53 3.33 23.93
N ASN A 37 2.52 2.84 24.64
CA ASN A 37 2.15 1.41 24.58
C ASN A 37 1.53 1.11 23.21
N TYR A 38 0.60 1.95 22.73
CA TYR A 38 0.00 1.81 21.42
C TYR A 38 1.01 2.04 20.31
N TYR A 39 1.90 3.04 20.43
CA TYR A 39 3.00 3.24 19.50
C TYR A 39 3.84 1.98 19.32
N ASN A 40 4.31 1.41 20.43
CA ASN A 40 5.12 0.20 20.39
C ASN A 40 4.35 -0.99 19.80
N TYR A 41 3.07 -1.13 20.15
CA TYR A 41 2.22 -2.18 19.61
C TYR A 41 2.02 -2.05 18.08
N MET A 42 1.64 -0.87 17.61
CA MET A 42 1.47 -0.61 16.18
C MET A 42 2.74 -0.87 15.38
N LYS A 43 3.89 -0.48 15.91
CA LYS A 43 5.19 -0.70 15.28
C LYS A 43 5.51 -2.18 15.07
N LEU A 44 4.99 -3.08 15.90
CA LEU A 44 5.22 -4.52 15.75
C LEU A 44 4.58 -5.10 14.48
N TYR A 45 3.46 -4.54 14.02
CA TYR A 45 2.74 -5.05 12.86
C TYR A 45 2.74 -4.11 11.67
N SER A 46 3.16 -2.86 11.80
CA SER A 46 3.24 -1.90 10.68
C SER A 46 4.12 -2.45 9.55
N PRO A 47 3.58 -2.71 8.36
CA PRO A 47 4.32 -3.33 7.28
C PRO A 47 5.57 -2.55 6.86
N TYR A 48 5.48 -1.22 6.80
CA TYR A 48 6.59 -0.35 6.45
C TYR A 48 7.75 -0.50 7.45
N ASP A 49 7.44 -0.49 8.75
CA ASP A 49 8.44 -0.58 9.82
C ASP A 49 9.14 -1.94 9.86
N ASN A 50 8.45 -2.98 9.43
CA ASN A 50 8.91 -4.37 9.49
C ASN A 50 9.51 -4.90 8.17
N VAL A 51 9.77 -4.03 7.20
CA VAL A 51 10.53 -4.41 6.00
C VAL A 51 11.97 -4.72 6.40
N THR A 52 12.40 -5.95 6.15
CA THR A 52 13.74 -6.44 6.47
C THR A 52 14.41 -7.04 5.24
N ASN A 53 15.70 -7.29 5.33
CA ASN A 53 16.47 -7.88 4.24
C ASN A 53 16.13 -9.38 4.07
N LYS A 54 15.11 -9.68 3.26
CA LYS A 54 14.61 -11.03 2.96
C LYS A 54 14.07 -11.12 1.52
N ARG A 55 13.66 -12.33 1.13
CA ARG A 55 12.96 -12.53 -0.15
C ARG A 55 11.51 -12.06 -0.04
N TYR A 56 11.08 -11.27 -1.00
CA TYR A 56 9.69 -10.83 -1.15
C TYR A 56 9.07 -11.42 -2.42
N PRO A 57 7.77 -11.66 -2.45
CA PRO A 57 7.08 -12.15 -3.64
C PRO A 57 7.06 -11.10 -4.76
N HIS A 58 6.62 -11.49 -5.94
CA HIS A 58 6.19 -10.54 -6.97
C HIS A 58 5.00 -9.74 -6.45
N MET A 59 5.00 -8.42 -6.62
CA MET A 59 3.96 -7.53 -6.09
C MET A 59 3.57 -6.46 -7.10
N LEU A 60 2.29 -6.26 -7.24
CA LEU A 60 1.69 -5.07 -7.84
C LEU A 60 1.01 -4.27 -6.72
N VAL A 61 1.50 -3.08 -6.49
CA VAL A 61 0.94 -2.15 -5.50
C VAL A 61 0.26 -1.00 -6.25
N THR A 62 -1.00 -0.72 -5.94
CA THR A 62 -1.75 0.37 -6.58
C THR A 62 -2.14 1.44 -5.58
N THR A 63 -2.17 2.70 -6.01
CA THR A 63 -2.57 3.84 -5.19
C THR A 63 -3.12 4.97 -6.05
N GLY A 64 -3.87 5.90 -5.46
CA GLY A 64 -4.33 7.14 -6.08
C GLY A 64 -3.58 8.35 -5.54
N LEU A 65 -3.18 9.27 -6.43
CA LEU A 65 -2.48 10.49 -6.01
C LEU A 65 -3.32 11.36 -5.05
N HIS A 66 -4.64 11.36 -5.27
CA HIS A 66 -5.61 12.16 -4.51
C HIS A 66 -6.33 11.33 -3.43
N ASP A 67 -5.73 10.22 -3.00
CA ASP A 67 -6.28 9.40 -1.91
C ASP A 67 -6.21 10.19 -0.59
N SER A 68 -7.37 10.47 -0.02
CA SER A 68 -7.51 11.22 1.23
C SER A 68 -7.59 10.33 2.48
N GLN A 69 -7.66 9.00 2.30
CA GLN A 69 -7.79 8.02 3.39
C GLN A 69 -6.46 7.31 3.63
N VAL A 70 -5.90 6.69 2.59
CA VAL A 70 -4.59 6.09 2.60
C VAL A 70 -3.68 6.89 1.67
N GLN A 71 -2.88 7.76 2.24
CA GLN A 71 -2.06 8.70 1.49
C GLN A 71 -1.13 7.97 0.51
N TYR A 72 -1.03 8.46 -0.74
CA TYR A 72 -0.24 7.82 -1.82
C TYR A 72 1.23 7.58 -1.43
N TRP A 73 1.77 8.39 -0.55
CA TRP A 73 3.16 8.26 -0.10
C TRP A 73 3.40 7.04 0.78
N GLU A 74 2.37 6.49 1.45
CA GLU A 74 2.49 5.26 2.23
C GLU A 74 2.97 4.07 1.37
N PRO A 75 2.19 3.64 0.37
CA PRO A 75 2.63 2.56 -0.52
C PRO A 75 3.88 2.93 -1.32
N ALA A 76 4.09 4.19 -1.68
CA ALA A 76 5.27 4.62 -2.40
C ALA A 76 6.56 4.41 -1.57
N LYS A 77 6.56 4.84 -0.31
CA LYS A 77 7.65 4.62 0.63
C LYS A 77 7.88 3.13 0.89
N TRP A 78 6.79 2.39 1.08
CA TRP A 78 6.87 0.96 1.33
C TRP A 78 7.49 0.19 0.17
N VAL A 79 7.06 0.44 -1.07
CA VAL A 79 7.65 -0.18 -2.26
C VAL A 79 9.12 0.20 -2.43
N ALA A 80 9.48 1.46 -2.19
CA ALA A 80 10.87 1.90 -2.23
C ALA A 80 11.74 1.14 -1.21
N ARG A 81 11.25 0.97 0.01
CA ARG A 81 11.94 0.22 1.06
C ARG A 81 12.01 -1.28 0.75
N LEU A 82 10.94 -1.87 0.19
CA LEU A 82 10.95 -3.25 -0.28
C LEU A 82 12.02 -3.47 -1.36
N ARG A 83 12.11 -2.59 -2.36
CA ARG A 83 13.13 -2.68 -3.42
C ARG A 83 14.56 -2.63 -2.86
N LEU A 84 14.80 -1.80 -1.85
CA LEU A 84 16.10 -1.70 -1.20
C LEU A 84 16.46 -2.97 -0.40
N GLN A 85 15.48 -3.61 0.22
CA GLN A 85 15.68 -4.74 1.13
C GLN A 85 15.47 -6.12 0.48
N ASN A 86 14.95 -6.18 -0.74
CA ASN A 86 14.65 -7.44 -1.40
C ASN A 86 15.92 -8.18 -1.84
N LYS A 87 16.04 -9.44 -1.45
CA LYS A 87 17.18 -10.32 -1.78
C LYS A 87 17.04 -11.08 -3.11
N ASN A 88 15.92 -10.95 -3.77
CA ASN A 88 15.65 -11.65 -5.03
C ASN A 88 15.20 -10.69 -6.13
N THR A 89 15.24 -11.18 -7.37
CA THR A 89 14.85 -10.44 -8.56
C THR A 89 13.35 -10.57 -8.83
N THR A 90 12.51 -10.19 -7.85
CA THR A 90 11.06 -10.19 -8.04
C THR A 90 10.57 -8.87 -8.64
N GLN A 91 9.46 -8.95 -9.36
CA GLN A 91 8.78 -7.79 -9.90
C GLN A 91 8.07 -7.05 -8.76
N LEU A 92 8.51 -5.83 -8.46
CA LEU A 92 7.90 -4.95 -7.47
C LEU A 92 7.41 -3.69 -8.18
N TYR A 93 6.16 -3.70 -8.59
CA TYR A 93 5.53 -2.59 -9.31
C TYR A 93 4.75 -1.69 -8.37
N LEU A 94 4.86 -0.38 -8.60
CA LEU A 94 3.97 0.63 -8.03
C LEU A 94 3.27 1.31 -9.19
N LYS A 95 1.93 1.26 -9.19
CA LYS A 95 1.08 1.99 -10.14
C LYS A 95 0.30 3.06 -9.38
N THR A 96 0.60 4.31 -9.64
CA THR A 96 -0.14 5.45 -9.09
C THR A 96 -1.12 5.97 -10.13
N ASN A 97 -2.41 5.98 -9.82
CA ASN A 97 -3.40 6.69 -10.63
C ASN A 97 -3.33 8.19 -10.29
N MET A 98 -2.92 9.00 -11.26
CA MET A 98 -2.67 10.44 -11.05
C MET A 98 -3.96 11.28 -10.96
N GLU A 99 -5.10 10.69 -11.33
CA GLU A 99 -6.40 11.38 -11.39
C GLU A 99 -7.39 10.86 -10.33
N ALA A 100 -7.06 9.78 -9.65
CA ALA A 100 -7.99 9.10 -8.75
C ALA A 100 -7.63 9.29 -7.27
N GLY A 101 -8.69 9.20 -6.44
CA GLY A 101 -8.61 9.06 -4.98
C GLY A 101 -8.70 7.61 -4.53
N HIS A 102 -9.18 7.39 -3.29
CA HIS A 102 -9.26 6.08 -2.64
C HIS A 102 -10.10 5.03 -3.40
N GLY A 103 -11.17 5.46 -4.03
CA GLY A 103 -12.07 4.59 -4.79
C GLY A 103 -11.58 4.16 -6.18
N GLY A 104 -10.35 4.55 -6.56
CA GLY A 104 -9.82 4.29 -7.89
C GLY A 104 -10.42 5.15 -9.00
N ALA A 105 -10.28 4.71 -10.23
CA ALA A 105 -10.77 5.45 -11.39
C ALA A 105 -12.31 5.53 -11.41
N SER A 106 -12.84 6.72 -11.62
CA SER A 106 -14.27 6.93 -11.85
C SER A 106 -14.67 6.55 -13.28
N GLY A 107 -15.87 6.00 -13.40
CA GLY A 107 -16.39 5.54 -14.69
C GLY A 107 -16.10 4.06 -14.98
N ARG A 108 -17.12 3.40 -15.53
CA ARG A 108 -17.13 1.94 -15.74
C ARG A 108 -15.93 1.42 -16.53
N PHE A 109 -15.57 2.08 -17.62
CA PHE A 109 -14.50 1.60 -18.49
C PHE A 109 -13.11 1.84 -17.91
N GLU A 110 -12.92 2.94 -17.19
CA GLU A 110 -11.64 3.23 -16.55
C GLU A 110 -11.39 2.28 -15.36
N ALA A 111 -12.41 1.96 -14.57
CA ALA A 111 -12.32 0.95 -13.53
C ALA A 111 -11.96 -0.44 -14.10
N LEU A 112 -12.53 -0.82 -15.25
CA LEU A 112 -12.18 -2.08 -15.93
C LEU A 112 -10.72 -2.12 -16.40
N LYS A 113 -10.12 -0.99 -16.77
CA LYS A 113 -8.69 -0.92 -17.11
C LYS A 113 -7.81 -1.21 -15.91
N GLU A 114 -8.19 -0.73 -14.72
CA GLU A 114 -7.46 -1.04 -13.49
C GLU A 114 -7.51 -2.53 -13.19
N VAL A 115 -8.70 -3.12 -13.21
CA VAL A 115 -8.89 -4.57 -13.04
C VAL A 115 -8.11 -5.37 -14.08
N SER A 116 -8.13 -4.94 -15.35
CA SER A 116 -7.37 -5.61 -16.43
C SER A 116 -5.87 -5.62 -16.16
N ALA A 117 -5.33 -4.53 -15.63
CA ALA A 117 -3.90 -4.45 -15.30
C ALA A 117 -3.51 -5.43 -14.16
N GLU A 118 -4.41 -5.62 -13.19
CA GLU A 118 -4.20 -6.59 -12.10
C GLU A 118 -4.21 -8.03 -12.61
N TYR A 119 -5.21 -8.37 -13.44
CA TYR A 119 -5.25 -9.69 -14.07
C TYR A 119 -4.04 -9.93 -14.98
N ALA A 120 -3.64 -8.94 -15.79
CA ALA A 120 -2.45 -9.04 -16.62
C ALA A 120 -1.19 -9.32 -15.78
N PHE A 121 -1.04 -8.64 -14.64
CA PHE A 121 0.07 -8.91 -13.72
C PHE A 121 0.02 -10.36 -13.21
N ILE A 122 -1.12 -10.83 -12.72
CA ILE A 122 -1.27 -12.19 -12.18
C ILE A 122 -0.98 -13.23 -13.27
N LEU A 123 -1.56 -13.08 -14.45
CA LEU A 123 -1.38 -14.01 -15.57
C LEU A 123 0.06 -14.05 -16.08
N SER A 124 0.75 -12.89 -16.05
CA SER A 124 2.17 -12.82 -16.46
C SER A 124 3.10 -13.64 -15.56
N LEU A 125 2.73 -13.83 -14.29
CA LEU A 125 3.52 -14.63 -13.36
C LEU A 125 3.41 -16.14 -13.64
N GLU A 126 2.32 -16.56 -14.27
CA GLU A 126 2.07 -17.95 -14.62
C GLU A 126 2.43 -18.26 -16.08
N SER A 127 3.04 -17.30 -16.80
CA SER A 127 3.37 -17.43 -18.24
C SER A 127 2.15 -17.78 -19.11
N ILE A 128 0.98 -17.25 -18.76
CA ILE A 128 -0.30 -17.52 -19.48
C ILE A 128 -0.59 -16.45 -20.54
N LEU A 129 0.30 -15.49 -20.71
CA LEU A 129 0.15 -14.39 -21.70
C LEU A 129 0.92 -14.63 -23.00
N ASP A 130 1.17 -15.88 -23.37
CA ASP A 130 1.77 -16.25 -24.65
C ASP A 130 0.72 -16.32 -25.77
#